data_d07dd38a5c86c21ee28a9a8701f81833
#
_entry.id   d07dd38a5c86c21ee28a9a8701f81833
#
_cell.length_a   1.000
_cell.length_b   1.000
_cell.length_c   1.000
_cell.angle_alpha   90.00
_cell.angle_beta   90.00
_cell.angle_gamma   90.00
#
_symmetry.space_group_name_H-M   'P 1'
#
loop_
_entity.id
_entity.type
_entity.pdbx_description
1 polymer ?
#
loop_
_entity_poly.entity_id
_entity_poly.type
_entity_poly.pdbx_seq_one_letter_code
_entity_poly.pdbx_strand_id
1 'polypeptide(L)'
;MREVRLVDRRWHERYSAQRLGEFVARCRKRGIPVTPQRLAVIRALLASENHPSADEICVAVRRQHPHVSSATVHRILEQFCGVGEARKVTLLHDAARYDGNVEPHHHVLCVGCRRIHDIEIPEVDKLLEGTPSLGQFALLRCSLEIEALCGRCQAAAKRNARPTATPHQSATPG
;
A
#
# COMPACT_ATOMS: atom_id res chain seq x y z
N MET A 1 -21.65 10.56 12.12
CA MET A 1 -20.35 10.50 11.41
C MET A 1 -20.10 9.03 11.10
N ARG A 2 -20.05 8.65 9.85
CA ARG A 2 -19.71 7.28 9.45
C ARG A 2 -18.19 7.17 9.42
N GLU A 3 -17.70 6.06 9.89
CA GLU A 3 -16.29 5.90 10.25
C GLU A 3 -15.48 5.45 9.03
N VAL A 4 -14.38 6.15 8.73
CA VAL A 4 -13.35 5.68 7.80
C VAL A 4 -12.75 4.41 8.39
N ARG A 5 -12.71 3.31 7.63
CA ARG A 5 -12.22 2.03 8.11
C ARG A 5 -10.84 1.75 7.53
N LEU A 6 -9.90 1.45 8.42
CA LEU A 6 -8.65 0.80 8.01
C LEU A 6 -8.95 -0.65 7.61
N VAL A 7 -8.39 -1.07 6.51
CA VAL A 7 -8.43 -2.48 6.10
C VAL A 7 -7.60 -3.28 7.12
N ASP A 8 -8.24 -4.24 7.78
CA ASP A 8 -7.59 -5.01 8.84
C ASP A 8 -6.78 -6.18 8.26
N ARG A 9 -5.89 -6.75 9.11
CA ARG A 9 -5.02 -7.86 8.75
C ARG A 9 -5.80 -9.12 8.33
N ARG A 10 -6.93 -9.41 8.97
CA ARG A 10 -7.74 -10.61 8.65
C ARG A 10 -8.39 -10.49 7.27
N TRP A 11 -8.82 -9.28 6.91
CA TRP A 11 -9.31 -9.00 5.56
C TRP A 11 -8.18 -9.22 4.55
N HIS A 12 -7.00 -8.67 4.83
CA HIS A 12 -5.84 -8.79 3.95
C HIS A 12 -5.42 -10.24 3.72
N GLU A 13 -5.37 -11.07 4.76
CA GLU A 13 -5.04 -12.50 4.66
C GLU A 13 -6.05 -13.26 3.79
N ARG A 14 -7.36 -13.05 4.00
CA ARG A 14 -8.41 -13.69 3.18
C ARG A 14 -8.38 -13.24 1.73
N TYR A 15 -8.26 -11.93 1.51
CA TYR A 15 -8.15 -11.34 0.19
C TYR A 15 -6.95 -11.90 -0.57
N SER A 16 -5.79 -11.95 0.07
CA SER A 16 -4.55 -12.46 -0.54
C SER A 16 -4.66 -13.91 -0.99
N ALA A 17 -5.28 -14.77 -0.18
CA ALA A 17 -5.49 -16.17 -0.53
C ALA A 17 -6.41 -16.35 -1.75
N GLN A 18 -7.56 -15.66 -1.75
CA GLN A 18 -8.50 -15.65 -2.88
C GLN A 18 -7.83 -15.09 -4.14
N ARG A 19 -7.17 -13.95 -4.00
CA ARG A 19 -6.55 -13.20 -5.08
C ARG A 19 -5.48 -13.99 -5.83
N LEU A 20 -4.70 -14.80 -5.10
CA LEU A 20 -3.69 -15.66 -5.72
C LEU A 20 -4.32 -16.71 -6.65
N GLY A 21 -5.42 -17.35 -6.23
CA GLY A 21 -6.15 -18.29 -7.08
C GLY A 21 -6.70 -17.65 -8.34
N GLU A 22 -7.32 -16.49 -8.20
CA GLU A 22 -7.84 -15.70 -9.31
C GLU A 22 -6.76 -15.23 -10.27
N PHE A 23 -5.60 -14.80 -9.75
CA PHE A 23 -4.43 -14.43 -10.56
C PHE A 23 -4.02 -15.57 -11.47
N VAL A 24 -3.86 -16.79 -10.95
CA VAL A 24 -3.51 -17.96 -11.75
C VAL A 24 -4.55 -18.23 -12.83
N ALA A 25 -5.83 -18.17 -12.50
CA ALA A 25 -6.93 -18.37 -13.45
C ALA A 25 -6.92 -17.32 -14.58
N ARG A 26 -6.72 -16.03 -14.23
CA ARG A 26 -6.64 -14.93 -15.22
C ARG A 26 -5.41 -15.05 -16.11
N CYS A 27 -4.25 -15.40 -15.55
CA CYS A 27 -3.05 -15.64 -16.35
C CYS A 27 -3.28 -16.73 -17.39
N ARG A 28 -3.87 -17.88 -16.99
CA ARG A 28 -4.18 -19.00 -17.90
C ARG A 28 -5.14 -18.56 -19.00
N LYS A 29 -6.22 -17.85 -18.64
CA LYS A 29 -7.20 -17.33 -19.61
C LYS A 29 -6.59 -16.37 -20.64
N ARG A 30 -5.57 -15.61 -20.24
CA ARG A 30 -4.89 -14.63 -21.10
C ARG A 30 -3.65 -15.19 -21.80
N GLY A 31 -3.34 -16.49 -21.67
CA GLY A 31 -2.14 -17.11 -22.24
C GLY A 31 -0.83 -16.59 -21.60
N ILE A 32 -0.89 -16.02 -20.40
CA ILE A 32 0.28 -15.50 -19.68
C ILE A 32 0.92 -16.68 -18.91
N PRO A 33 2.22 -16.99 -19.16
CA PRO A 33 2.88 -18.10 -18.46
C PRO A 33 2.92 -17.87 -16.95
N VAL A 34 2.47 -18.86 -16.16
CA VAL A 34 2.55 -18.85 -14.71
C VAL A 34 3.88 -19.51 -14.31
N THR A 35 4.94 -18.71 -14.25
CA THR A 35 6.28 -19.20 -13.85
C THR A 35 6.45 -19.16 -12.33
N PRO A 36 7.37 -20.01 -11.75
CA PRO A 36 7.68 -19.95 -10.33
C PRO A 36 8.08 -18.57 -9.84
N GLN A 37 8.84 -17.81 -10.62
CA GLN A 37 9.25 -16.45 -10.30
C GLN A 37 8.06 -15.48 -10.24
N ARG A 38 7.12 -15.55 -11.21
CA ARG A 38 5.89 -14.74 -11.19
C ARG A 38 5.02 -15.06 -9.99
N LEU A 39 4.88 -16.36 -9.66
CA LEU A 39 4.16 -16.77 -8.45
C LEU A 39 4.82 -16.26 -7.18
N ALA A 40 6.14 -16.30 -7.10
CA ALA A 40 6.87 -15.78 -5.95
C ALA A 40 6.69 -14.27 -5.79
N VAL A 41 6.76 -13.51 -6.89
CA VAL A 41 6.56 -12.05 -6.87
C VAL A 41 5.14 -11.68 -6.46
N ILE A 42 4.10 -12.31 -7.05
CA ILE A 42 2.72 -11.99 -6.66
C ILE A 42 2.40 -12.39 -5.22
N ARG A 43 2.93 -13.52 -4.73
CA ARG A 43 2.79 -13.93 -3.33
C ARG A 43 3.45 -12.94 -2.38
N ALA A 44 4.67 -12.49 -2.69
CA ALA A 44 5.37 -11.50 -1.88
C ALA A 44 4.63 -10.15 -1.85
N LEU A 45 4.07 -9.73 -2.98
CA LEU A 45 3.25 -8.53 -3.07
C LEU A 45 1.98 -8.65 -2.23
N LEU A 46 1.22 -9.74 -2.41
CA LEU A 46 -0.04 -9.99 -1.70
C LEU A 46 0.16 -10.24 -0.19
N ALA A 47 1.33 -10.67 0.25
CA ALA A 47 1.65 -10.85 1.67
C ALA A 47 2.04 -9.56 2.37
N SER A 48 2.24 -8.47 1.64
CA SER A 48 2.68 -7.19 2.21
C SER A 48 1.49 -6.28 2.51
N GLU A 49 1.38 -5.84 3.77
CA GLU A 49 0.36 -4.89 4.24
C GLU A 49 0.76 -3.41 4.00
N ASN A 50 1.97 -3.14 3.50
CA ASN A 50 2.57 -1.80 3.50
C ASN A 50 2.98 -1.29 2.11
N HIS A 51 2.35 -1.77 1.04
CA HIS A 51 2.68 -1.35 -0.32
C HIS A 51 4.20 -1.36 -0.58
N PRO A 52 4.79 -2.55 -0.79
CA PRO A 52 6.24 -2.71 -0.84
C PRO A 52 6.83 -2.07 -2.09
N SER A 53 8.09 -1.65 -2.02
CA SER A 53 8.91 -1.33 -3.19
C SER A 53 9.31 -2.61 -3.91
N ALA A 54 9.78 -2.49 -5.16
CA ALA A 54 10.31 -3.63 -5.90
C ALA A 54 11.51 -4.28 -5.21
N ASP A 55 12.33 -3.50 -4.52
CA ASP A 55 13.49 -4.03 -3.78
C ASP A 55 13.06 -4.81 -2.54
N GLU A 56 12.05 -4.34 -1.81
CA GLU A 56 11.47 -5.08 -0.67
C GLU A 56 10.87 -6.41 -1.14
N ILE A 57 10.17 -6.42 -2.28
CA ILE A 57 9.67 -7.66 -2.90
C ILE A 57 10.83 -8.56 -3.34
N CYS A 58 11.89 -7.99 -3.92
CA CYS A 58 13.08 -8.75 -4.32
C CYS A 58 13.73 -9.45 -3.12
N VAL A 59 13.87 -8.77 -1.99
CA VAL A 59 14.39 -9.35 -0.74
C VAL A 59 13.51 -10.52 -0.28
N ALA A 60 12.18 -10.35 -0.31
CA ALA A 60 11.25 -11.42 0.08
C ALA A 60 11.32 -12.63 -0.86
N VAL A 61 11.36 -12.39 -2.18
CA VAL A 61 11.43 -13.44 -3.21
C VAL A 61 12.73 -14.23 -3.12
N ARG A 62 13.87 -13.58 -2.86
CA ARG A 62 15.19 -14.24 -2.76
C ARG A 62 15.30 -15.25 -1.64
N ARG A 63 14.45 -15.22 -0.64
CA ARG A 63 14.42 -16.26 0.41
C ARG A 63 14.13 -17.66 -0.14
N GLN A 64 13.34 -17.77 -1.22
CA GLN A 64 12.99 -19.03 -1.87
C GLN A 64 13.61 -19.16 -3.28
N HIS A 65 13.97 -18.04 -3.91
CA HIS A 65 14.54 -17.96 -5.25
C HIS A 65 15.80 -17.08 -5.26
N PRO A 66 16.96 -17.53 -4.73
CA PRO A 66 18.14 -16.70 -4.51
C PRO A 66 18.71 -16.03 -5.76
N HIS A 67 18.52 -16.65 -6.92
CA HIS A 67 19.05 -16.18 -8.21
C HIS A 67 18.15 -15.14 -8.92
N VAL A 68 17.02 -14.75 -8.35
CA VAL A 68 16.17 -13.73 -8.95
C VAL A 68 16.81 -12.35 -8.80
N SER A 69 17.02 -11.68 -9.94
CA SER A 69 17.57 -10.33 -9.97
C SER A 69 16.50 -9.26 -9.68
N SER A 70 16.93 -8.10 -9.15
CA SER A 70 16.02 -6.95 -8.96
C SER A 70 15.38 -6.53 -10.29
N ALA A 71 16.13 -6.50 -11.38
CA ALA A 71 15.61 -6.21 -12.71
C ALA A 71 14.49 -7.17 -13.15
N THR A 72 14.59 -8.46 -12.79
CA THR A 72 13.53 -9.44 -13.07
C THR A 72 12.27 -9.13 -12.26
N VAL A 73 12.40 -8.77 -10.98
CA VAL A 73 11.26 -8.40 -10.13
C VAL A 73 10.58 -7.16 -10.68
N HIS A 74 11.34 -6.10 -10.99
CA HIS A 74 10.80 -4.88 -11.60
C HIS A 74 10.01 -5.17 -12.87
N ARG A 75 10.59 -5.94 -13.80
CA ARG A 75 9.92 -6.31 -15.05
C ARG A 75 8.62 -7.09 -14.82
N ILE A 76 8.60 -8.00 -13.86
CA ILE A 76 7.39 -8.76 -13.50
C ILE A 76 6.32 -7.83 -12.93
N LEU A 77 6.68 -6.91 -12.02
CA LEU A 77 5.76 -5.94 -11.44
C LEU A 77 5.18 -4.98 -12.49
N GLU A 78 6.01 -4.48 -13.42
CA GLU A 78 5.53 -3.67 -14.55
C GLU A 78 4.53 -4.45 -15.42
N GLN A 79 4.81 -5.73 -15.71
CA GLN A 79 3.87 -6.58 -16.43
C GLN A 79 2.57 -6.76 -15.67
N PHE A 80 2.63 -6.95 -14.34
CA PHE A 80 1.42 -7.07 -13.52
C PHE A 80 0.60 -5.77 -13.53
N CYS A 81 1.27 -4.62 -13.46
CA CYS A 81 0.58 -3.33 -13.60
C CYS A 81 -0.08 -3.17 -14.98
N GLY A 82 0.65 -3.53 -16.05
CA GLY A 82 0.13 -3.44 -17.41
C GLY A 82 -1.09 -4.34 -17.70
N VAL A 83 -1.24 -5.45 -16.98
CA VAL A 83 -2.39 -6.36 -17.10
C VAL A 83 -3.43 -6.20 -15.99
N GLY A 84 -3.27 -5.22 -15.09
CA GLY A 84 -4.21 -4.93 -14.01
C GLY A 84 -4.17 -5.92 -12.85
N GLU A 85 -3.05 -6.63 -12.66
CA GLU A 85 -2.85 -7.57 -11.55
C GLU A 85 -2.14 -6.93 -10.35
N ALA A 86 -1.58 -5.76 -10.52
CA ALA A 86 -1.03 -4.89 -9.51
C ALA A 86 -1.24 -3.43 -9.88
N ARG A 87 -1.00 -2.52 -8.95
CA ARG A 87 -1.03 -1.07 -9.17
C ARG A 87 0.24 -0.43 -8.64
N LYS A 88 0.64 0.69 -9.25
CA LYS A 88 1.62 1.59 -8.66
C LYS A 88 0.92 2.61 -7.78
N VAL A 89 1.48 2.80 -6.59
CA VAL A 89 1.08 3.84 -5.64
C VAL A 89 2.19 4.88 -5.62
N THR A 90 1.87 6.13 -5.95
CA THR A 90 2.85 7.22 -6.15
C THR A 90 2.93 8.22 -5.00
N LEU A 91 2.32 7.91 -3.85
CA LEU A 91 2.29 8.77 -2.66
C LEU A 91 3.67 9.14 -2.12
N LEU A 92 4.68 8.33 -2.38
CA LEU A 92 6.04 8.56 -1.97
C LEU A 92 6.91 8.88 -3.18
N HIS A 93 7.43 10.08 -3.27
CA HIS A 93 8.24 10.55 -4.40
C HIS A 93 9.60 9.85 -4.55
N ASP A 94 10.07 9.10 -3.54
CA ASP A 94 11.40 8.50 -3.48
C ASP A 94 11.49 7.09 -4.10
N ALA A 95 10.41 6.32 -4.11
CA ALA A 95 10.36 5.00 -4.74
C ALA A 95 8.94 4.61 -5.12
N ALA A 96 8.77 3.98 -6.29
CA ALA A 96 7.50 3.38 -6.67
C ALA A 96 7.12 2.28 -5.67
N ARG A 97 5.92 2.36 -5.13
CA ARG A 97 5.30 1.35 -4.28
C ARG A 97 4.30 0.55 -5.12
N TYR A 98 4.09 -0.69 -4.74
CA TYR A 98 3.19 -1.58 -5.46
C TYR A 98 2.09 -2.09 -4.53
N ASP A 99 0.89 -2.14 -5.09
CA ASP A 99 -0.30 -2.60 -4.43
C ASP A 99 -0.85 -3.83 -5.15
N GLY A 100 -1.08 -4.91 -4.40
CA GLY A 100 -1.70 -6.14 -4.88
C GLY A 100 -3.22 -6.14 -4.75
N ASN A 101 -3.78 -5.17 -4.03
CA ASN A 101 -5.21 -4.96 -3.94
C ASN A 101 -5.69 -4.16 -5.16
N VAL A 102 -6.38 -4.83 -6.08
CA VAL A 102 -6.88 -4.21 -7.32
C VAL A 102 -8.34 -3.78 -7.23
N GLU A 103 -9.04 -4.12 -6.14
CA GLU A 103 -10.38 -3.62 -5.87
C GLU A 103 -10.36 -2.10 -5.59
N PRO A 104 -11.48 -1.41 -5.79
CA PRO A 104 -11.58 0.01 -5.42
C PRO A 104 -11.31 0.22 -3.93
N HIS A 105 -10.38 1.10 -3.60
CA HIS A 105 -10.07 1.52 -2.24
C HIS A 105 -9.25 2.83 -2.27
N HIS A 106 -9.02 3.39 -1.12
CA HIS A 106 -8.30 4.64 -0.92
C HIS A 106 -7.06 4.40 -0.04
N HIS A 107 -6.16 5.37 0.01
CA HIS A 107 -4.92 5.26 0.77
C HIS A 107 -4.75 6.37 1.78
N VAL A 108 -4.17 6.06 2.94
CA VAL A 108 -3.65 7.04 3.87
C VAL A 108 -2.14 6.85 4.06
N LEU A 109 -1.38 7.90 3.79
CA LEU A 109 0.05 7.98 4.03
C LEU A 109 0.30 8.58 5.42
N CYS A 110 1.00 7.85 6.28
CA CYS A 110 1.54 8.46 7.48
C CYS A 110 2.82 9.23 7.17
N VAL A 111 2.77 10.56 7.21
CA VAL A 111 3.93 11.41 6.91
C VAL A 111 5.08 11.25 7.91
N GLY A 112 4.81 10.73 9.13
CA GLY A 112 5.83 10.51 10.16
C GLY A 112 6.63 9.21 9.99
N CYS A 113 6.00 8.09 9.62
CA CYS A 113 6.69 6.80 9.44
C CYS A 113 6.65 6.27 8.01
N ARG A 114 6.06 7.03 7.09
CA ARG A 114 5.96 6.75 5.64
C ARG A 114 5.26 5.43 5.30
N ARG A 115 4.43 4.92 6.21
CA ARG A 115 3.57 3.76 5.93
C ARG A 115 2.33 4.19 5.19
N ILE A 116 1.96 3.40 4.19
CA ILE A 116 0.71 3.54 3.45
C ILE A 116 -0.23 2.45 3.96
N HIS A 117 -1.49 2.82 4.20
CA HIS A 117 -2.54 1.90 4.62
C HIS A 117 -3.73 2.05 3.69
N ASP A 118 -4.37 0.92 3.37
CA ASP A 118 -5.65 0.89 2.68
C ASP A 118 -6.75 1.35 3.62
N ILE A 119 -7.64 2.15 3.10
CA ILE A 119 -8.83 2.63 3.79
C ILE A 119 -10.06 2.52 2.88
N GLU A 120 -11.19 2.26 3.50
CA GLU A 120 -12.50 2.32 2.86
C GLU A 120 -13.21 3.60 3.31
N ILE A 121 -13.79 4.32 2.35
CA ILE A 121 -14.60 5.52 2.58
C ILE A 121 -15.93 5.34 1.83
N PRO A 122 -16.88 4.62 2.41
CA PRO A 122 -18.12 4.24 1.71
C PRO A 122 -18.93 5.42 1.17
N GLU A 123 -18.77 6.59 1.74
CA GLU A 123 -19.45 7.81 1.28
C GLU A 123 -18.89 8.29 -0.07
N VAL A 124 -17.57 8.17 -0.26
CA VAL A 124 -16.92 8.53 -1.52
C VAL A 124 -17.28 7.51 -2.59
N ASP A 125 -17.24 6.23 -2.25
CA ASP A 125 -17.59 5.15 -3.18
C ASP A 125 -19.03 5.31 -3.68
N LYS A 126 -19.99 5.57 -2.79
CA LYS A 126 -21.39 5.83 -3.15
C LYS A 126 -21.60 7.08 -3.97
N LEU A 127 -20.84 8.14 -3.70
CA LEU A 127 -20.91 9.37 -4.50
C LEU A 127 -20.52 9.09 -5.94
N LEU A 128 -19.54 8.21 -6.14
CA LEU A 128 -18.99 7.87 -7.44
C LEU A 128 -19.83 6.84 -8.21
N GLU A 129 -20.49 5.90 -7.51
CA GLU A 129 -21.43 4.95 -8.11
C GLU A 129 -22.57 5.65 -8.87
N GLY A 130 -23.01 6.82 -8.38
CA GLY A 130 -24.06 7.64 -9.01
C GLY A 130 -23.57 8.55 -10.13
N THR A 131 -22.27 8.61 -10.42
CA THR A 131 -21.68 9.51 -11.41
C THR A 131 -21.35 8.76 -12.71
N PRO A 132 -22.29 8.68 -13.68
CA PRO A 132 -22.13 7.83 -14.87
C PRO A 132 -21.05 8.35 -15.82
N SER A 133 -20.82 9.66 -15.83
CA SER A 133 -19.80 10.27 -16.70
C SER A 133 -19.33 11.63 -16.16
N LEU A 134 -18.14 12.02 -16.53
CA LEU A 134 -17.56 13.33 -16.34
C LEU A 134 -17.54 14.06 -17.70
N GLY A 135 -18.68 14.57 -18.12
CA GLY A 135 -18.85 15.12 -19.45
C GLY A 135 -18.66 14.03 -20.51
N GLN A 136 -17.63 14.18 -21.35
CA GLN A 136 -17.28 13.17 -22.36
C GLN A 136 -16.41 12.01 -21.86
N PHE A 137 -16.03 12.01 -20.56
CA PHE A 137 -15.17 10.98 -19.97
C PHE A 137 -16.02 9.96 -19.21
N ALA A 138 -15.77 8.67 -19.44
CA ALA A 138 -16.28 7.59 -18.62
C ALA A 138 -15.42 7.46 -17.36
N LEU A 139 -16.03 7.45 -16.18
CA LEU A 139 -15.33 7.20 -14.93
C LEU A 139 -14.89 5.72 -14.89
N LEU A 140 -13.59 5.49 -14.87
CA LEU A 140 -13.05 4.14 -14.77
C LEU A 140 -12.70 3.78 -13.33
N ARG A 141 -12.26 4.76 -12.54
CA ARG A 141 -11.86 4.57 -11.13
C ARG A 141 -11.68 5.93 -10.46
N CYS A 142 -11.87 5.95 -9.15
CA CYS A 142 -11.41 7.03 -8.28
C CYS A 142 -10.60 6.42 -7.12
N SER A 143 -9.59 7.13 -6.67
CA SER A 143 -8.82 6.80 -5.47
C SER A 143 -8.45 8.11 -4.78
N LEU A 144 -8.67 8.21 -3.49
CA LEU A 144 -8.21 9.32 -2.66
C LEU A 144 -6.89 8.94 -2.00
N GLU A 145 -6.02 9.91 -1.91
CA GLU A 145 -4.75 9.85 -1.22
C GLU A 145 -4.77 10.88 -0.09
N ILE A 146 -4.63 10.40 1.15
CA ILE A 146 -4.76 11.23 2.35
C ILE A 146 -3.43 11.21 3.11
N GLU A 147 -2.90 12.37 3.45
CA GLU A 147 -1.75 12.49 4.33
C GLU A 147 -2.19 12.67 5.78
N ALA A 148 -1.63 11.89 6.70
CA ALA A 148 -1.98 11.94 8.12
C ALA A 148 -0.81 11.50 9.00
N LEU A 149 -0.96 11.59 10.31
CA LEU A 149 -0.07 10.99 11.29
C LEU A 149 -0.76 9.80 11.96
N CYS A 150 -0.16 8.62 11.91
CA CYS A 150 -0.67 7.47 12.66
C CYS A 150 -0.54 7.68 14.18
N GLY A 151 -1.32 6.96 14.97
CA GLY A 151 -1.35 7.12 16.44
C GLY A 151 0.03 7.02 17.09
N ARG A 152 0.90 6.10 16.61
CA ARG A 152 2.29 5.98 17.08
C ARG A 152 3.12 7.25 16.81
N CYS A 153 3.01 7.81 15.61
CA CYS A 153 3.75 9.02 15.23
C CYS A 153 3.19 10.25 15.95
N GLN A 154 1.88 10.34 16.17
CA GLN A 154 1.27 11.39 16.99
C GLN A 154 1.77 11.32 18.43
N ALA A 155 1.83 10.13 19.03
CA ALA A 155 2.35 9.94 20.39
C ALA A 155 3.85 10.30 20.50
N ALA A 156 4.65 9.97 19.46
CA ALA A 156 6.06 10.35 19.43
C ALA A 156 6.23 11.87 19.32
N ALA A 157 5.46 12.52 18.45
CA ALA A 157 5.50 13.97 18.30
C ALA A 157 5.12 14.69 19.62
N LYS A 158 4.09 14.21 20.33
CA LYS A 158 3.67 14.75 21.63
C LYS A 158 4.77 14.59 22.70
N ARG A 159 5.52 13.49 22.71
CA ARG A 159 6.66 13.30 23.63
C ARG A 159 7.78 14.27 23.36
N ASN A 160 8.12 14.49 22.10
CA ASN A 160 9.20 15.40 21.71
C ASN A 160 8.83 16.88 21.87
N ALA A 161 7.53 17.22 21.88
CA ALA A 161 7.04 18.58 22.09
C ALA A 161 6.94 18.99 23.58
N ARG A 162 7.17 18.08 24.56
CA ARG A 162 7.23 18.45 25.98
C ARG A 162 8.58 19.12 26.24
N PRO A 163 8.62 20.41 26.66
CA PRO A 163 9.86 21.06 27.05
C PRO A 163 10.45 20.31 28.23
N THR A 164 11.73 19.99 28.18
CA THR A 164 12.50 19.62 29.37
C THR A 164 12.58 20.88 30.23
N ALA A 165 11.69 20.99 31.21
CA ALA A 165 11.80 21.99 32.25
C ALA A 165 13.07 21.69 33.05
N THR A 166 14.16 22.37 32.73
CA THR A 166 15.32 22.42 33.59
C THR A 166 14.97 23.35 34.76
N PRO A 167 14.94 22.88 36.00
CA PRO A 167 14.82 23.80 37.12
C PRO A 167 16.12 24.54 37.27
N HIS A 168 16.11 25.83 36.91
CA HIS A 168 17.16 26.76 37.26
C HIS A 168 17.10 26.98 38.77
N GLN A 169 17.94 26.28 39.50
CA GLN A 169 18.21 26.65 40.90
C GLN A 169 19.08 27.89 40.90
N SER A 170 18.49 29.03 41.19
CA SER A 170 19.19 30.26 41.55
C SER A 170 19.74 30.07 42.95
N ALA A 171 21.04 29.82 43.06
CA ALA A 171 21.79 30.00 44.32
C ALA A 171 22.02 31.47 44.53
N THR A 172 21.48 32.02 45.56
CA THR A 172 21.79 33.36 46.10
C THR A 172 22.99 33.20 47.04
N PRO A 173 24.08 33.95 46.85
CA PRO A 173 25.12 34.05 47.89
C PRO A 173 24.69 35.08 48.92
N GLY A 174 24.82 34.73 50.24
CA GLY A 174 24.76 35.63 51.37
C GLY A 174 26.04 36.43 51.55
#